data_fbf9dd00785179244b9e97a77715adf0
#
_entry.id   fbf9dd00785179244b9e97a77715adf0
#
_cell.length_a   1.000
_cell.length_b   1.000
_cell.length_c   1.000
_cell.angle_alpha   90.00
_cell.angle_beta   90.00
_cell.angle_gamma   90.00
#
_symmetry.space_group_name_H-M   'P 1'
#
loop_
_entity.id
_entity.type
_entity.pdbx_description
1 polymer ?
#
loop_
_entity_poly.entity_id
_entity_poly.type
_entity_poly.pdbx_seq_one_letter_code
_entity_poly.pdbx_strand_id
1 'polypeptide(L)'
;MLNRTAALTAACILSTGAAWAQSPATAGSAASGKVGVISIRQAIVTTAEGKVASAELQSQFASRQNEIENLNKQISDLQQRLQASQNKLSQEEEARLRQQGQRLTQRLDRMNTEYQEDVNAAQADVIDRIGRKMVDVLDRYSRENGYVVVLDSSAQNTPILFASTQIDVTQDIVRLYDQAYPVKAGTSAPAKPAAPKPAPTTSQPPASKP
;
A
#
# COMPACT_ATOMS: atom_id res chain seq x y z
N MET A 1 20.68 -32.17 89.04
CA MET A 1 21.39 -31.21 89.92
C MET A 1 21.16 -29.85 89.33
N LEU A 2 20.32 -29.10 90.01
CA LEU A 2 20.62 -27.91 90.75
C LEU A 2 21.14 -26.81 89.83
N ASN A 3 20.74 -25.67 89.77
CA ASN A 3 19.97 -24.77 90.67
C ASN A 3 19.89 -23.41 89.95
N ARG A 4 18.87 -22.74 90.07
CA ARG A 4 18.64 -21.45 90.76
C ARG A 4 18.94 -20.17 89.88
N THR A 5 17.89 -19.53 89.64
CA THR A 5 17.34 -18.33 90.29
C THR A 5 17.88 -16.95 89.75
N ALA A 6 16.97 -16.15 89.53
CA ALA A 6 16.76 -14.76 89.94
C ALA A 6 17.24 -13.76 88.85
N ALA A 7 16.54 -12.82 88.51
CA ALA A 7 15.63 -11.84 88.99
C ALA A 7 15.76 -10.58 88.12
N LEU A 8 14.63 -10.03 87.78
CA LEU A 8 14.30 -8.61 87.70
C LEU A 8 15.32 -7.60 87.13
N THR A 9 14.95 -6.96 86.02
CA THR A 9 14.61 -5.54 86.13
C THR A 9 13.88 -5.05 84.88
N ALA A 10 12.83 -4.33 85.16
CA ALA A 10 12.02 -3.61 84.16
C ALA A 10 12.79 -2.39 83.61
N ALA A 11 12.73 -2.21 82.32
CA ALA A 11 12.98 -0.90 81.71
C ALA A 11 11.99 -0.67 80.56
N CYS A 12 10.92 0.06 80.88
CA CYS A 12 10.03 0.65 79.88
C CYS A 12 10.83 1.66 79.03
N ILE A 13 10.99 1.35 77.76
CA ILE A 13 11.36 2.36 76.76
C ILE A 13 10.18 2.53 75.79
N LEU A 14 9.43 3.58 76.00
CA LEU A 14 8.47 4.09 75.06
C LEU A 14 9.21 4.53 73.78
N SER A 15 9.26 3.69 72.79
CA SER A 15 9.62 4.10 71.40
C SER A 15 8.33 4.41 70.65
N THR A 16 8.03 5.68 70.54
CA THR A 16 7.06 6.26 69.63
C THR A 16 7.47 5.92 68.18
N GLY A 17 6.97 4.82 67.68
CA GLY A 17 7.07 4.47 66.24
C GLY A 17 6.22 5.43 65.43
N ALA A 18 6.88 6.35 64.70
CA ALA A 18 6.25 7.14 63.68
C ALA A 18 5.71 6.17 62.61
N ALA A 19 4.44 5.96 62.59
CA ALA A 19 3.74 5.28 61.51
C ALA A 19 3.86 6.20 60.27
N TRP A 20 4.79 5.88 59.43
CA TRP A 20 4.79 6.41 58.07
C TRP A 20 3.58 5.83 57.37
N ALA A 21 2.50 6.63 57.30
CA ALA A 21 1.37 6.36 56.42
C ALA A 21 1.89 6.27 54.99
N GLN A 22 2.12 5.04 54.53
CA GLN A 22 2.23 4.78 53.13
C GLN A 22 0.86 5.07 52.54
N SER A 23 0.69 6.26 51.97
CA SER A 23 -0.43 6.51 51.06
C SER A 23 -0.41 5.40 50.04
N PRO A 24 -1.49 4.69 49.82
CA PRO A 24 -1.59 3.76 48.71
C PRO A 24 -1.37 4.60 47.46
N ALA A 25 -0.23 4.39 46.80
CA ALA A 25 -0.03 4.94 45.44
C ALA A 25 -1.27 4.45 44.68
N THR A 26 -2.13 5.41 44.33
CA THR A 26 -3.24 5.18 43.42
C THR A 26 -2.57 4.64 42.14
N ALA A 27 -2.48 3.32 42.04
CA ALA A 27 -2.13 2.67 40.78
C ALA A 27 -3.16 3.24 39.82
N GLY A 28 -2.71 4.22 39.01
CA GLY A 28 -3.52 4.78 37.97
C GLY A 28 -4.09 3.60 37.22
N SER A 29 -5.41 3.50 37.19
CA SER A 29 -6.12 2.50 36.42
C SER A 29 -5.56 2.61 35.03
N ALA A 30 -4.58 1.76 34.71
CA ALA A 30 -4.10 1.63 33.37
C ALA A 30 -5.35 1.32 32.56
N ALA A 31 -5.80 2.26 31.75
CA ALA A 31 -6.92 2.05 30.87
C ALA A 31 -6.55 0.80 30.09
N SER A 32 -7.19 -0.34 30.45
CA SER A 32 -6.99 -1.61 29.77
C SER A 32 -7.68 -1.52 28.43
N GLY A 33 -7.09 -0.73 27.54
CA GLY A 33 -7.57 -0.56 26.19
C GLY A 33 -7.15 -1.74 25.33
N LYS A 34 -7.99 -2.10 24.39
CA LYS A 34 -7.71 -3.17 23.44
C LYS A 34 -6.63 -2.75 22.44
N VAL A 35 -5.79 -3.71 22.06
CA VAL A 35 -4.87 -3.56 20.93
C VAL A 35 -5.43 -4.36 19.76
N GLY A 36 -5.47 -3.73 18.59
CA GLY A 36 -5.90 -4.37 17.34
C GLY A 36 -4.77 -4.42 16.33
N VAL A 37 -4.92 -5.29 15.36
CA VAL A 37 -4.06 -5.37 14.17
C VAL A 37 -4.95 -5.32 12.94
N ILE A 38 -4.51 -4.61 11.92
CA ILE A 38 -5.19 -4.53 10.62
C ILE A 38 -4.17 -4.74 9.50
N SER A 39 -4.59 -5.38 8.43
CA SER A 39 -3.85 -5.36 7.16
C SER A 39 -4.54 -4.37 6.21
N ILE A 40 -4.10 -3.11 6.22
CA ILE A 40 -4.73 -2.05 5.41
C ILE A 40 -4.69 -2.40 3.93
N ARG A 41 -3.56 -2.89 3.42
CA ARG A 41 -3.44 -3.28 2.01
C ARG A 41 -4.42 -4.40 1.63
N GLN A 42 -4.54 -5.44 2.47
CA GLN A 42 -5.49 -6.51 2.24
C GLN A 42 -6.93 -6.02 2.37
N ALA A 43 -7.21 -5.17 3.35
CA ALA A 43 -8.53 -4.57 3.52
C ALA A 43 -8.95 -3.82 2.25
N ILE A 44 -8.09 -2.94 1.71
CA ILE A 44 -8.36 -2.16 0.49
C ILE A 44 -8.77 -3.06 -0.67
N VAL A 45 -7.96 -4.08 -1.00
CA VAL A 45 -8.24 -4.96 -2.15
C VAL A 45 -9.45 -5.87 -1.94
N THR A 46 -9.87 -6.08 -0.69
CA THR A 46 -11.00 -6.95 -0.34
C THR A 46 -12.33 -6.20 -0.37
N THR A 47 -12.34 -4.86 -0.17
CA THR A 47 -13.56 -4.05 -0.25
C THR A 47 -14.24 -4.16 -1.62
N ALA A 48 -15.53 -3.90 -1.66
CA ALA A 48 -16.29 -3.85 -2.92
C ALA A 48 -15.73 -2.76 -3.87
N GLU A 49 -15.38 -1.57 -3.34
CA GLU A 49 -14.76 -0.48 -4.10
C GLU A 49 -13.38 -0.89 -4.64
N GLY A 50 -12.56 -1.57 -3.84
CA GLY A 50 -11.23 -2.05 -4.25
C GLY A 50 -11.30 -3.08 -5.38
N LYS A 51 -12.25 -4.01 -5.32
CA LYS A 51 -12.48 -4.99 -6.41
C LYS A 51 -12.91 -4.33 -7.71
N VAL A 52 -13.82 -3.34 -7.64
CA VAL A 52 -14.23 -2.59 -8.83
C VAL A 52 -13.07 -1.78 -9.40
N ALA A 53 -12.33 -1.07 -8.56
CA ALA A 53 -11.17 -0.32 -9.00
C ALA A 53 -10.09 -1.22 -9.65
N SER A 54 -9.85 -2.41 -9.10
CA SER A 54 -8.93 -3.38 -9.71
C SER A 54 -9.39 -3.85 -11.09
N ALA A 55 -10.69 -4.12 -11.25
CA ALA A 55 -11.25 -4.50 -12.54
C ALA A 55 -11.20 -3.36 -13.57
N GLU A 56 -11.44 -2.12 -13.13
CA GLU A 56 -11.31 -0.92 -13.97
C GLU A 56 -9.87 -0.72 -14.44
N LEU A 57 -8.89 -0.83 -13.55
CA LEU A 57 -7.47 -0.74 -13.89
C LEU A 57 -7.07 -1.83 -14.90
N GLN A 58 -7.49 -3.07 -14.68
CA GLN A 58 -7.21 -4.17 -15.60
C GLN A 58 -7.79 -3.89 -16.99
N SER A 59 -9.03 -3.40 -17.06
CA SER A 59 -9.67 -3.02 -18.33
C SER A 59 -8.97 -1.85 -19.03
N GLN A 60 -8.58 -0.83 -18.24
CA GLN A 60 -7.90 0.37 -18.74
C GLN A 60 -6.55 0.04 -19.37
N PHE A 61 -5.80 -0.85 -18.76
CA PHE A 61 -4.45 -1.19 -19.20
C PHE A 61 -4.38 -2.37 -20.18
N ALA A 62 -5.48 -3.09 -20.44
CA ALA A 62 -5.51 -4.25 -21.31
C ALA A 62 -5.04 -3.94 -22.74
N SER A 63 -5.43 -2.79 -23.30
CA SER A 63 -5.01 -2.41 -24.67
C SER A 63 -3.51 -2.16 -24.77
N ARG A 64 -2.90 -1.52 -23.77
CA ARG A 64 -1.44 -1.30 -23.74
C ARG A 64 -0.66 -2.60 -23.55
N GLN A 65 -1.17 -3.51 -22.74
CA GLN A 65 -0.57 -4.83 -22.57
C GLN A 65 -0.57 -5.60 -23.89
N ASN A 66 -1.68 -5.61 -24.64
CA ASN A 66 -1.76 -6.20 -25.95
C ASN A 66 -0.79 -5.56 -26.96
N GLU A 67 -0.60 -4.24 -26.90
CA GLU A 67 0.35 -3.55 -27.77
C GLU A 67 1.81 -3.94 -27.45
N ILE A 68 2.17 -4.06 -26.17
CA ILE A 68 3.48 -4.57 -25.73
C ILE A 68 3.70 -6.00 -26.24
N GLU A 69 2.70 -6.89 -26.12
CA GLU A 69 2.78 -8.25 -26.63
C GLU A 69 2.96 -8.29 -28.15
N ASN A 70 2.25 -7.43 -28.90
CA ASN A 70 2.40 -7.31 -30.34
C ASN A 70 3.79 -6.81 -30.75
N LEU A 71 4.36 -5.85 -30.01
CA LEU A 71 5.73 -5.38 -30.26
C LEU A 71 6.76 -6.49 -30.01
N ASN A 72 6.59 -7.27 -28.95
CA ASN A 72 7.45 -8.42 -28.65
C ASN A 72 7.40 -9.46 -29.79
N LYS A 73 6.19 -9.76 -30.29
CA LYS A 73 6.02 -10.64 -31.46
C LYS A 73 6.75 -10.11 -32.69
N GLN A 74 6.56 -8.82 -33.04
CA GLN A 74 7.22 -8.22 -34.20
C GLN A 74 8.74 -8.27 -34.09
N ILE A 75 9.30 -8.05 -32.90
CA ILE A 75 10.75 -8.15 -32.64
C ILE A 75 11.21 -9.60 -32.84
N SER A 76 10.50 -10.56 -32.28
CA SER A 76 10.80 -11.99 -32.44
C SER A 76 10.76 -12.43 -33.90
N ASP A 77 9.71 -12.08 -34.64
CA ASP A 77 9.57 -12.40 -36.06
C ASP A 77 10.70 -11.81 -36.90
N LEU A 78 11.09 -10.56 -36.58
CA LEU A 78 12.21 -9.88 -37.25
C LEU A 78 13.53 -10.58 -36.98
N GLN A 79 13.78 -11.00 -35.75
CA GLN A 79 14.98 -11.76 -35.37
C GLN A 79 15.04 -13.11 -36.09
N GLN A 80 13.92 -13.82 -36.18
CA GLN A 80 13.84 -15.08 -36.90
C GLN A 80 14.10 -14.88 -38.40
N ARG A 81 13.55 -13.83 -39.03
CA ARG A 81 13.85 -13.49 -40.42
C ARG A 81 15.33 -13.21 -40.66
N LEU A 82 15.96 -12.43 -39.79
CA LEU A 82 17.40 -12.18 -39.87
C LEU A 82 18.22 -13.45 -39.77
N GLN A 83 17.87 -14.37 -38.85
CA GLN A 83 18.54 -15.65 -38.68
C GLN A 83 18.33 -16.59 -39.86
N ALA A 84 17.09 -16.74 -40.34
CA ALA A 84 16.75 -17.64 -41.46
C ALA A 84 17.35 -17.17 -42.80
N SER A 85 17.62 -15.89 -42.91
CA SER A 85 18.10 -15.27 -44.16
C SER A 85 19.60 -15.00 -44.18
N GLN A 86 20.35 -15.57 -43.21
CA GLN A 86 21.81 -15.47 -43.23
C GLN A 86 22.36 -15.96 -44.59
N ASN A 87 23.10 -15.08 -45.28
CA ASN A 87 23.66 -15.28 -46.62
C ASN A 87 22.68 -15.20 -47.80
N LYS A 88 21.41 -14.83 -47.62
CA LYS A 88 20.42 -14.67 -48.70
C LYS A 88 19.96 -13.22 -48.91
N LEU A 89 20.15 -12.38 -47.92
CA LEU A 89 19.79 -10.95 -47.99
C LEU A 89 20.97 -10.14 -48.56
N SER A 90 20.61 -9.06 -49.24
CA SER A 90 21.61 -8.03 -49.55
C SER A 90 22.04 -7.30 -48.27
N GLN A 91 23.24 -6.75 -48.27
CA GLN A 91 23.74 -5.96 -47.12
C GLN A 91 22.80 -4.80 -46.78
N GLU A 92 22.17 -4.21 -47.77
CA GLU A 92 21.24 -3.11 -47.58
C GLU A 92 19.93 -3.56 -46.91
N GLU A 93 19.39 -4.70 -47.31
CA GLU A 93 18.18 -5.27 -46.68
C GLU A 93 18.45 -5.70 -45.24
N GLU A 94 19.60 -6.31 -44.97
CA GLU A 94 20.01 -6.67 -43.61
C GLU A 94 20.15 -5.43 -42.73
N ALA A 95 20.79 -4.36 -43.22
CA ALA A 95 20.89 -3.12 -42.50
C ALA A 95 19.53 -2.48 -42.19
N ARG A 96 18.60 -2.49 -43.15
CA ARG A 96 17.21 -2.02 -42.93
C ARG A 96 16.49 -2.80 -41.87
N LEU A 97 16.56 -4.13 -41.89
CA LEU A 97 15.93 -4.98 -40.90
C LEU A 97 16.54 -4.78 -39.50
N ARG A 98 17.85 -4.67 -39.39
CA ARG A 98 18.53 -4.35 -38.11
C ARG A 98 18.07 -2.99 -37.56
N GLN A 99 18.01 -1.97 -38.42
CA GLN A 99 17.53 -0.64 -38.02
C GLN A 99 16.06 -0.66 -37.58
N GLN A 100 15.21 -1.48 -38.24
CA GLN A 100 13.82 -1.66 -37.86
C GLN A 100 13.75 -2.34 -36.49
N GLY A 101 14.55 -3.38 -36.24
CA GLY A 101 14.63 -4.03 -34.93
C GLY A 101 15.02 -3.08 -33.82
N GLN A 102 16.03 -2.25 -34.03
CA GLN A 102 16.44 -1.24 -33.06
C GLN A 102 15.31 -0.27 -32.71
N ARG A 103 14.57 0.22 -33.74
CA ARG A 103 13.43 1.12 -33.50
C ARG A 103 12.29 0.44 -32.71
N LEU A 104 11.99 -0.82 -33.02
CA LEU A 104 10.96 -1.58 -32.30
C LEU A 104 11.37 -1.84 -30.84
N THR A 105 12.65 -2.18 -30.60
CA THR A 105 13.16 -2.38 -29.23
C THR A 105 13.08 -1.08 -28.43
N GLN A 106 13.54 0.05 -28.99
CA GLN A 106 13.44 1.35 -28.33
C GLN A 106 11.99 1.75 -28.02
N ARG A 107 11.05 1.41 -28.93
CA ARG A 107 9.63 1.65 -28.71
C ARG A 107 9.09 0.78 -27.59
N LEU A 108 9.47 -0.50 -27.55
CA LEU A 108 9.08 -1.45 -26.50
C LEU A 108 9.58 -1.00 -25.13
N ASP A 109 10.86 -0.63 -25.01
CA ASP A 109 11.48 -0.16 -23.78
C ASP A 109 10.74 1.06 -23.21
N ARG A 110 10.48 2.05 -24.07
CA ARG A 110 9.73 3.25 -23.69
C ARG A 110 8.32 2.89 -23.25
N MET A 111 7.60 2.05 -24.01
CA MET A 111 6.24 1.65 -23.68
C MET A 111 6.15 0.87 -22.38
N ASN A 112 7.13 0.00 -22.09
CA ASN A 112 7.21 -0.72 -20.82
C ASN A 112 7.42 0.25 -19.64
N THR A 113 8.30 1.25 -19.79
CA THR A 113 8.54 2.26 -18.75
C THR A 113 7.27 3.06 -18.47
N GLU A 114 6.66 3.62 -19.51
CA GLU A 114 5.41 4.38 -19.41
C GLU A 114 4.27 3.55 -18.81
N TYR A 115 4.16 2.27 -19.22
CA TYR A 115 3.15 1.36 -18.68
C TYR A 115 3.34 1.12 -17.18
N GLN A 116 4.57 0.88 -16.73
CA GLN A 116 4.87 0.66 -15.31
C GLN A 116 4.59 1.91 -14.47
N GLU A 117 4.98 3.08 -14.97
CA GLU A 117 4.73 4.36 -14.30
C GLU A 117 3.22 4.64 -14.16
N ASP A 118 2.47 4.47 -15.25
CA ASP A 118 1.02 4.69 -15.26
C ASP A 118 0.27 3.71 -14.36
N VAL A 119 0.65 2.42 -14.38
CA VAL A 119 0.06 1.40 -13.49
C VAL A 119 0.34 1.72 -12.03
N ASN A 120 1.58 2.07 -11.69
CA ASN A 120 1.96 2.42 -10.33
C ASN A 120 1.21 3.68 -9.84
N ALA A 121 1.12 4.71 -10.67
CA ALA A 121 0.38 5.92 -10.35
C ALA A 121 -1.11 5.64 -10.13
N ALA A 122 -1.74 4.87 -11.02
CA ALA A 122 -3.15 4.53 -10.89
C ALA A 122 -3.45 3.64 -9.68
N GLN A 123 -2.55 2.71 -9.33
CA GLN A 123 -2.67 1.92 -8.12
C GLN A 123 -2.53 2.78 -6.86
N ALA A 124 -1.57 3.72 -6.85
CA ALA A 124 -1.38 4.65 -5.74
C ALA A 124 -2.63 5.50 -5.51
N ASP A 125 -3.25 6.03 -6.57
CA ASP A 125 -4.49 6.80 -6.47
C ASP A 125 -5.65 5.99 -5.85
N VAL A 126 -5.79 4.73 -6.23
CA VAL A 126 -6.81 3.83 -5.65
C VAL A 126 -6.54 3.58 -4.17
N ILE A 127 -5.29 3.28 -3.82
CA ILE A 127 -4.88 3.04 -2.43
C ILE A 127 -5.13 4.27 -1.58
N ASP A 128 -4.75 5.45 -2.04
CA ASP A 128 -4.94 6.71 -1.34
C ASP A 128 -6.42 7.04 -1.13
N ARG A 129 -7.23 6.88 -2.17
CA ARG A 129 -8.66 7.19 -2.12
C ARG A 129 -9.39 6.29 -1.14
N ILE A 130 -9.18 4.96 -1.24
CA ILE A 130 -9.82 3.98 -0.36
C ILE A 130 -9.22 4.06 1.04
N GLY A 131 -7.90 4.22 1.15
CA GLY A 131 -7.18 4.29 2.40
C GLY A 131 -7.67 5.42 3.31
N ARG A 132 -7.87 6.63 2.78
CA ARG A 132 -8.42 7.75 3.56
C ARG A 132 -9.78 7.42 4.16
N LYS A 133 -10.71 6.90 3.37
CA LYS A 133 -12.03 6.48 3.84
C LYS A 133 -11.94 5.35 4.87
N MET A 134 -10.99 4.43 4.69
CA MET A 134 -10.77 3.31 5.60
C MET A 134 -10.26 3.78 6.96
N VAL A 135 -9.38 4.79 7.00
CA VAL A 135 -8.92 5.41 8.25
C VAL A 135 -10.09 6.03 9.01
N ASP A 136 -11.02 6.70 8.34
CA ASP A 136 -12.22 7.27 8.97
C ASP A 136 -13.12 6.19 9.61
N VAL A 137 -13.29 5.06 8.91
CA VAL A 137 -14.04 3.90 9.43
C VAL A 137 -13.32 3.29 10.62
N LEU A 138 -11.99 3.12 10.52
CA LEU A 138 -11.16 2.56 11.57
C LEU A 138 -11.16 3.41 12.84
N ASP A 139 -11.07 4.73 12.71
CA ASP A 139 -11.12 5.66 13.85
C ASP A 139 -12.45 5.52 14.61
N ARG A 140 -13.57 5.52 13.89
CA ARG A 140 -14.89 5.32 14.50
C ARG A 140 -15.00 3.98 15.19
N TYR A 141 -14.65 2.91 14.50
CA TYR A 141 -14.68 1.54 15.05
C TYR A 141 -13.81 1.41 16.31
N SER A 142 -12.62 1.98 16.29
CA SER A 142 -11.67 1.92 17.40
C SER A 142 -12.23 2.60 18.65
N ARG A 143 -12.84 3.76 18.51
CA ARG A 143 -13.48 4.49 19.61
C ARG A 143 -14.66 3.74 20.18
N GLU A 144 -15.52 3.21 19.31
CA GLU A 144 -16.74 2.48 19.73
C GLU A 144 -16.42 1.16 20.45
N ASN A 145 -15.30 0.50 20.09
CA ASN A 145 -14.92 -0.80 20.64
C ASN A 145 -13.81 -0.74 21.70
N GLY A 146 -13.34 0.45 22.09
CA GLY A 146 -12.35 0.64 23.15
C GLY A 146 -10.93 0.21 22.76
N TYR A 147 -10.58 0.33 21.50
CA TYR A 147 -9.19 0.18 21.05
C TYR A 147 -8.39 1.43 21.38
N VAL A 148 -7.23 1.26 22.00
CA VAL A 148 -6.28 2.34 22.31
C VAL A 148 -5.22 2.47 21.22
N VAL A 149 -4.95 1.38 20.50
CA VAL A 149 -4.04 1.35 19.38
C VAL A 149 -4.46 0.28 18.38
N VAL A 150 -4.32 0.58 17.08
CA VAL A 150 -4.42 -0.41 16.01
C VAL A 150 -3.15 -0.29 15.16
N LEU A 151 -2.51 -1.42 14.91
CA LEU A 151 -1.23 -1.51 14.20
C LEU A 151 -1.46 -2.07 12.79
N ASP A 152 -0.85 -1.46 11.78
CA ASP A 152 -0.88 -1.98 10.42
C ASP A 152 0.17 -3.07 10.21
N SER A 153 -0.28 -4.29 9.94
CA SER A 153 0.58 -5.44 9.64
C SER A 153 1.03 -5.50 8.17
N SER A 154 0.46 -4.68 7.30
CA SER A 154 0.79 -4.66 5.87
C SER A 154 1.89 -3.67 5.48
N ALA A 155 2.35 -2.84 6.43
CA ALA A 155 3.44 -1.91 6.21
C ALA A 155 4.77 -2.65 5.96
N GLN A 156 5.58 -2.18 5.01
CA GLN A 156 6.83 -2.85 4.62
C GLN A 156 7.83 -3.00 5.78
N ASN A 157 7.82 -2.07 6.74
CA ASN A 157 8.71 -2.06 7.90
C ASN A 157 7.93 -2.25 9.21
N THR A 158 6.91 -3.10 9.19
CA THR A 158 6.15 -3.37 10.41
C THR A 158 7.00 -4.15 11.43
N PRO A 159 7.03 -3.75 12.70
CA PRO A 159 7.71 -4.50 13.75
C PRO A 159 6.88 -5.68 14.26
N ILE A 160 5.72 -5.96 13.69
CA ILE A 160 4.84 -7.04 14.11
C ILE A 160 5.38 -8.37 13.61
N LEU A 161 5.89 -9.20 14.53
CA LEU A 161 6.37 -10.56 14.22
C LEU A 161 5.28 -11.62 14.36
N PHE A 162 4.30 -11.37 15.22
CA PHE A 162 3.17 -12.26 15.48
C PHE A 162 1.95 -11.46 15.94
N ALA A 163 0.81 -11.79 15.44
CA ALA A 163 -0.49 -11.31 15.92
C ALA A 163 -1.49 -12.45 15.90
N SER A 164 -2.26 -12.58 16.98
CA SER A 164 -3.38 -13.54 17.03
C SER A 164 -4.50 -13.06 16.09
N THR A 165 -5.17 -14.01 15.44
CA THR A 165 -6.36 -13.72 14.62
C THR A 165 -7.51 -13.09 15.41
N GLN A 166 -7.51 -13.26 16.73
CA GLN A 166 -8.52 -12.66 17.61
C GLN A 166 -8.43 -11.14 17.74
N ILE A 167 -7.25 -10.56 17.47
CA ILE A 167 -7.04 -9.11 17.51
C ILE A 167 -7.00 -8.50 16.09
N ASP A 168 -7.19 -9.31 15.06
CA ASP A 168 -7.24 -8.87 13.67
C ASP A 168 -8.63 -8.31 13.35
N VAL A 169 -8.69 -7.01 13.11
CA VAL A 169 -9.93 -6.29 12.82
C VAL A 169 -10.16 -6.09 11.32
N THR A 170 -9.30 -6.64 10.46
CA THR A 170 -9.33 -6.42 9.01
C THR A 170 -10.71 -6.68 8.39
N GLN A 171 -11.31 -7.82 8.70
CA GLN A 171 -12.62 -8.20 8.14
C GLN A 171 -13.78 -7.35 8.67
N ASP A 172 -13.72 -6.94 9.94
CA ASP A 172 -14.72 -6.06 10.52
C ASP A 172 -14.69 -4.68 9.87
N ILE A 173 -13.48 -4.14 9.64
CA ILE A 173 -13.30 -2.86 8.97
C ILE A 173 -13.74 -2.93 7.50
N VAL A 174 -13.44 -4.00 6.77
CA VAL A 174 -13.93 -4.20 5.39
C VAL A 174 -15.44 -4.19 5.34
N ARG A 175 -16.09 -4.93 6.23
CA ARG A 175 -17.56 -4.98 6.32
C ARG A 175 -18.18 -3.60 6.60
N LEU A 176 -17.63 -2.87 7.57
CA LEU A 176 -18.11 -1.52 7.91
C LEU A 176 -17.83 -0.53 6.80
N TYR A 177 -16.71 -0.67 6.11
CA TYR A 177 -16.38 0.12 4.94
C TYR A 177 -17.42 -0.06 3.83
N ASP A 178 -17.72 -1.30 3.46
CA ASP A 178 -18.68 -1.62 2.41
C ASP A 178 -20.12 -1.16 2.76
N GLN A 179 -20.46 -1.12 4.07
CA GLN A 179 -21.71 -0.54 4.54
C GLN A 179 -21.72 0.99 4.44
N ALA A 180 -20.62 1.66 4.79
CA ALA A 180 -20.51 3.11 4.76
C ALA A 180 -20.36 3.67 3.34
N TYR A 181 -19.71 2.93 2.45
CA TYR A 181 -19.38 3.30 1.08
C TYR A 181 -19.85 2.25 0.07
N PRO A 182 -21.16 2.00 -0.05
CA PRO A 182 -21.67 1.00 -0.98
C PRO A 182 -21.33 1.39 -2.42
N VAL A 183 -20.77 0.47 -3.18
CA VAL A 183 -20.54 0.65 -4.62
C VAL A 183 -21.91 0.61 -5.31
N LYS A 184 -22.32 1.74 -5.89
CA LYS A 184 -23.52 1.76 -6.72
C LYS A 184 -23.27 0.90 -7.95
N ALA A 185 -24.00 -0.21 -8.08
CA ALA A 185 -24.00 -1.01 -9.29
C ALA A 185 -24.44 -0.10 -10.45
N GLY A 186 -23.50 0.30 -11.31
CA GLY A 186 -23.83 1.10 -12.51
C GLY A 186 -22.96 2.34 -12.77
N THR A 187 -21.97 2.68 -11.94
CA THR A 187 -21.10 3.85 -12.22
C THR A 187 -19.73 3.41 -12.73
N SER A 188 -19.72 2.50 -13.71
CA SER A 188 -18.56 2.33 -14.60
C SER A 188 -18.66 3.37 -15.71
N ALA A 189 -18.48 4.65 -15.39
CA ALA A 189 -18.15 5.62 -16.41
C ALA A 189 -16.62 5.49 -16.64
N PRO A 190 -16.17 5.10 -17.84
CA PRO A 190 -14.74 5.08 -18.12
C PRO A 190 -14.23 6.52 -17.92
N ALA A 191 -13.24 6.69 -17.04
CA ALA A 191 -12.51 7.93 -16.91
C ALA A 191 -12.00 8.29 -18.31
N LYS A 192 -12.54 9.40 -18.87
CA LYS A 192 -12.11 9.93 -20.15
C LYS A 192 -10.60 10.10 -20.12
N PRO A 193 -9.85 9.51 -21.07
CA PRO A 193 -8.41 9.70 -21.12
C PRO A 193 -8.11 11.20 -21.06
N ALA A 194 -7.24 11.62 -20.15
CA ALA A 194 -6.77 12.98 -20.11
C ALA A 194 -6.16 13.30 -21.49
N ALA A 195 -6.75 14.28 -22.19
CA ALA A 195 -6.26 14.70 -23.47
C ALA A 195 -4.79 15.11 -23.34
N PRO A 196 -3.92 14.75 -24.29
CA PRO A 196 -2.53 15.14 -24.24
C PRO A 196 -2.44 16.66 -24.22
N LYS A 197 -1.68 17.19 -23.26
CA LYS A 197 -1.41 18.61 -23.09
C LYS A 197 -0.83 19.14 -24.42
N PRO A 198 -1.39 20.19 -25.03
CA PRO A 198 -0.85 20.69 -26.29
C PRO A 198 0.60 21.15 -26.09
N ALA A 199 1.47 20.71 -27.00
CA ALA A 199 2.85 21.13 -27.07
C ALA A 199 2.92 22.66 -27.21
N PRO A 200 3.95 23.33 -26.62
CA PRO A 200 4.09 24.77 -26.77
C PRO A 200 4.31 25.11 -28.24
N THR A 201 3.43 25.92 -28.77
CA THR A 201 3.50 26.46 -30.11
C THR A 201 4.74 27.36 -30.20
N THR A 202 5.75 26.89 -30.91
CA THR A 202 6.92 27.71 -31.27
C THR A 202 6.41 28.84 -32.17
N SER A 203 6.42 30.05 -31.66
CA SER A 203 6.11 31.27 -32.40
C SER A 203 7.17 31.46 -33.48
N GLN A 204 6.73 31.36 -34.73
CA GLN A 204 7.49 31.65 -35.92
C GLN A 204 7.71 33.18 -36.01
N PRO A 205 8.92 33.69 -36.26
CA PRO A 205 9.14 35.12 -36.42
C PRO A 205 8.53 35.62 -37.76
N PRO A 206 8.06 36.87 -37.84
CA PRO A 206 7.46 37.38 -39.04
C PRO A 206 8.49 37.60 -40.16
N ALA A 207 8.17 37.08 -41.35
CA ALA A 207 8.92 37.32 -42.56
C ALA A 207 8.89 38.81 -42.92
N SER A 208 10.08 39.40 -43.07
CA SER A 208 10.28 40.72 -43.68
C SER A 208 9.98 40.64 -45.17
N LYS A 209 9.10 41.49 -45.64
CA LYS A 209 8.89 41.79 -47.09
C LYS A 209 9.84 42.89 -47.56
N PRO A 210 10.19 42.87 -48.84
CA PRO A 210 11.18 43.73 -49.49
C PRO A 210 10.77 45.18 -49.57
#